data_7503b9cddaf86aceb6ee30163b194daf
#
_entry.id   7503b9cddaf86aceb6ee30163b194daf
#
_cell.length_a   1.000
_cell.length_b   1.000
_cell.length_c   1.000
_cell.angle_alpha   90.00
_cell.angle_beta   90.00
_cell.angle_gamma   90.00
#
_symmetry.space_group_name_H-M   'P 1'
#
loop_
_entity.id
_entity.type
_entity.pdbx_description
1 polymer ?
#
loop_
_entity_poly.entity_id
_entity_poly.type
_entity_poly.pdbx_seq_one_letter_code
_entity_poly.pdbx_strand_id
1 'polypeptide(L)'
;MTTIADPLDTLPDEGAAAAFRRLVRHLRHRHDAQNIDLMGLSGFFRNCLADWIRDAGYEGDKAQARALIHGMAMEDWKATRQTPASDEQLRRMEASVAKNRVE
;
A
#
# COMPACT_ATOMS: atom_id res chain seq x y z
N MET A 1 -31.76 -12.90 11.67
CA MET A 1 -30.62 -13.62 11.08
C MET A 1 -29.32 -13.09 11.64
N THR A 2 -28.45 -13.99 11.98
CA THR A 2 -27.18 -13.61 12.58
C THR A 2 -26.14 -13.33 11.47
N THR A 3 -25.51 -12.17 11.55
CA THR A 3 -24.41 -11.85 10.66
C THR A 3 -23.15 -12.57 11.17
N ILE A 4 -22.52 -13.34 10.31
CA ILE A 4 -21.28 -14.01 10.65
C ILE A 4 -20.17 -12.98 10.59
N ALA A 5 -19.50 -12.74 11.73
CA ALA A 5 -18.38 -11.82 11.78
C ALA A 5 -17.20 -12.41 10.99
N ASP A 6 -16.49 -11.54 10.30
CA ASP A 6 -15.26 -11.93 9.66
C ASP A 6 -14.24 -12.28 10.76
N PRO A 7 -13.66 -13.51 10.73
CA PRO A 7 -12.65 -13.88 11.73
C PRO A 7 -11.47 -12.90 11.80
N LEU A 8 -11.21 -12.16 10.75
CA LEU A 8 -10.17 -11.12 10.75
C LEU A 8 -10.44 -10.07 11.82
N ASP A 9 -11.71 -9.77 12.06
CA ASP A 9 -12.12 -8.77 13.05
C ASP A 9 -11.84 -9.19 14.48
N THR A 10 -11.59 -10.47 14.72
CA THR A 10 -11.25 -11.00 16.03
C THR A 10 -9.76 -10.92 16.34
N LEU A 11 -8.95 -10.54 15.34
CA LEU A 11 -7.53 -10.38 15.53
C LEU A 11 -7.28 -9.21 16.49
N PRO A 12 -6.48 -9.41 17.57
CA PRO A 12 -6.19 -8.31 18.48
C PRO A 12 -5.51 -7.15 17.77
N ASP A 13 -5.86 -5.93 18.16
CA ASP A 13 -5.32 -4.72 17.53
C ASP A 13 -3.80 -4.68 17.56
N GLU A 14 -3.18 -5.11 18.68
CA GLU A 14 -1.73 -5.15 18.79
C GLU A 14 -1.12 -6.09 17.76
N GLY A 15 -1.74 -7.25 17.55
CA GLY A 15 -1.28 -8.21 16.54
C GLY A 15 -1.43 -7.66 15.14
N ALA A 16 -2.56 -7.06 14.86
CA ALA A 16 -2.81 -6.43 13.56
C ALA A 16 -1.82 -5.30 13.29
N ALA A 17 -1.56 -4.46 14.30
CA ALA A 17 -0.61 -3.36 14.18
C ALA A 17 0.81 -3.90 13.95
N ALA A 18 1.22 -4.93 14.68
CA ALA A 18 2.54 -5.53 14.52
C ALA A 18 2.71 -6.11 13.12
N ALA A 19 1.70 -6.80 12.62
CA ALA A 19 1.72 -7.38 11.28
C ALA A 19 1.80 -6.29 10.20
N PHE A 20 1.05 -5.21 10.39
CA PHE A 20 1.09 -4.08 9.45
C PHE A 20 2.48 -3.43 9.41
N ARG A 21 3.08 -3.22 10.58
CA ARG A 21 4.43 -2.65 10.64
C ARG A 21 5.45 -3.57 9.97
N ARG A 22 5.28 -4.88 10.12
CA ARG A 22 6.14 -5.86 9.47
C ARG A 22 5.99 -5.78 7.95
N LEU A 23 4.76 -5.67 7.45
CA LEU A 23 4.50 -5.49 6.03
C LEU A 23 5.19 -4.24 5.50
N VAL A 24 5.07 -3.13 6.22
CA VAL A 24 5.67 -1.86 5.80
C VAL A 24 7.20 -1.97 5.74
N ARG A 25 7.80 -2.58 6.76
CA ARG A 25 9.26 -2.78 6.78
C ARG A 25 9.71 -3.68 5.64
N HIS A 26 8.92 -4.70 5.33
CA HIS A 26 9.21 -5.58 4.21
C HIS A 26 9.19 -4.81 2.89
N LEU A 27 8.17 -3.97 2.69
CA LEU A 27 8.07 -3.17 1.47
C LEU A 27 9.18 -2.13 1.37
N ARG A 28 9.65 -1.60 2.50
CA ARG A 28 10.82 -0.70 2.51
C ARG A 28 12.07 -1.45 2.07
N HIS A 29 12.24 -2.69 2.52
CA HIS A 29 13.35 -3.54 2.15
C HIS A 29 13.29 -3.91 0.66
N ARG A 30 12.10 -4.22 0.17
CA ARG A 30 11.88 -4.60 -1.23
C ARG A 30 11.54 -3.37 -2.07
N HIS A 31 12.40 -2.35 -2.02
CA HIS A 31 12.21 -1.14 -2.82
C HIS A 31 12.35 -1.40 -4.33
N ASP A 32 12.86 -2.56 -4.71
CA ASP A 32 12.89 -3.01 -6.11
C ASP A 32 11.48 -3.27 -6.65
N ALA A 33 10.52 -3.56 -5.78
CA ALA A 33 9.13 -3.73 -6.17
C ALA A 33 8.52 -2.33 -6.38
N GLN A 34 8.38 -1.95 -7.64
CA GLN A 34 7.86 -0.64 -8.00
C GLN A 34 6.37 -0.51 -7.64
N ASN A 35 5.94 0.70 -7.32
CA ASN A 35 4.53 0.93 -7.01
C ASN A 35 3.62 0.50 -8.15
N ILE A 36 4.04 0.74 -9.39
CA ILE A 36 3.26 0.33 -10.56
C ILE A 36 3.17 -1.20 -10.66
N ASP A 37 4.21 -1.92 -10.25
CA ASP A 37 4.20 -3.38 -10.26
C ASP A 37 3.22 -3.91 -9.21
N LEU A 38 3.24 -3.34 -8.00
CA LEU A 38 2.32 -3.73 -6.94
C LEU A 38 0.88 -3.49 -7.37
N MET A 39 0.62 -2.33 -7.97
CA MET A 39 -0.71 -1.98 -8.47
C MET A 39 -1.13 -2.94 -9.58
N GLY A 40 -0.21 -3.29 -10.48
CA GLY A 40 -0.50 -4.21 -11.57
C GLY A 40 -0.74 -5.64 -11.12
N LEU A 41 -0.17 -6.03 -9.98
CA LEU A 41 -0.31 -7.39 -9.45
C LEU A 41 -1.54 -7.56 -8.58
N SER A 42 -1.80 -6.62 -7.69
CA SER A 42 -2.79 -6.81 -6.63
C SER A 42 -3.79 -5.68 -6.48
N GLY A 43 -3.64 -4.61 -7.26
CA GLY A 43 -4.60 -3.51 -7.20
C GLY A 43 -4.38 -2.55 -6.04
N PHE A 44 -3.27 -2.66 -5.32
CA PHE A 44 -2.90 -1.67 -4.31
C PHE A 44 -1.39 -1.44 -4.35
N PHE A 45 -0.95 -0.34 -3.78
CA PHE A 45 0.47 -0.03 -3.68
C PHE A 45 0.72 0.79 -2.41
N ARG A 46 1.97 1.22 -2.22
CA ARG A 46 2.39 1.87 -0.96
C ARG A 46 1.52 3.06 -0.56
N ASN A 47 1.10 3.87 -1.53
CA ASN A 47 0.26 5.03 -1.23
C ASN A 47 -1.10 4.64 -0.67
N CYS A 48 -1.62 3.47 -1.06
CA CYS A 48 -2.88 2.98 -0.49
C CYS A 48 -2.73 2.69 1.00
N LEU A 49 -1.59 2.11 1.40
CA LEU A 49 -1.32 1.87 2.82
C LEU A 49 -1.25 3.19 3.59
N ALA A 50 -0.64 4.21 2.98
CA ALA A 50 -0.59 5.54 3.58
C ALA A 50 -1.99 6.12 3.78
N ASP A 51 -2.86 5.95 2.78
CA ASP A 51 -4.23 6.41 2.90
C ASP A 51 -4.99 5.66 3.99
N TRP A 52 -4.76 4.35 4.10
CA TRP A 52 -5.45 3.51 5.10
C TRP A 52 -5.07 3.89 6.53
N ILE A 53 -3.80 4.24 6.81
CA ILE A 53 -3.44 4.66 8.16
C ILE A 53 -4.06 6.04 8.49
N ARG A 54 -4.21 6.90 7.50
CA ARG A 54 -4.89 8.18 7.71
C ARG A 54 -6.38 7.96 7.99
N ASP A 55 -7.00 7.09 7.24
CA ASP A 55 -8.40 6.72 7.45
C ASP A 55 -8.61 6.12 8.84
N ALA A 56 -7.60 5.42 9.36
CA ALA A 56 -7.67 4.79 10.66
C ALA A 56 -7.30 5.72 11.82
N GLY A 57 -6.99 6.99 11.54
CA GLY A 57 -6.78 7.98 12.60
C GLY A 57 -5.38 8.58 12.72
N TYR A 58 -4.46 8.22 11.82
CA TYR A 58 -3.14 8.86 11.82
C TYR A 58 -3.29 10.36 11.57
N GLU A 59 -2.74 11.17 12.44
CA GLU A 59 -2.95 12.63 12.41
C GLU A 59 -2.01 13.36 11.47
N GLY A 60 -1.00 12.71 10.94
CA GLY A 60 -0.10 13.33 9.98
C GLY A 60 -0.78 13.61 8.65
N ASP A 61 -0.16 14.50 7.88
CA ASP A 61 -0.69 14.82 6.56
C ASP A 61 -0.33 13.72 5.54
N LYS A 62 -0.80 13.91 4.32
CA LYS A 62 -0.59 12.94 3.24
C LYS A 62 0.89 12.68 2.97
N ALA A 63 1.71 13.73 2.96
CA ALA A 63 3.14 13.58 2.71
C ALA A 63 3.82 12.82 3.85
N GLN A 64 3.45 13.09 5.09
CA GLN A 64 3.99 12.38 6.25
C GLN A 64 3.61 10.91 6.23
N ALA A 65 2.35 10.60 5.91
CA ALA A 65 1.89 9.23 5.83
C ALA A 65 2.65 8.45 4.76
N ARG A 66 2.84 9.05 3.58
CA ARG A 66 3.58 8.40 2.49
C ARG A 66 5.04 8.18 2.85
N ALA A 67 5.66 9.14 3.54
CA ALA A 67 7.04 9.00 4.00
C ALA A 67 7.19 7.85 4.99
N LEU A 68 6.21 7.62 5.86
CA LEU A 68 6.21 6.49 6.78
C LEU A 68 6.28 5.17 6.02
N ILE A 69 5.44 5.03 4.99
CA ILE A 69 5.36 3.77 4.25
C ILE A 69 6.60 3.54 3.39
N HIS A 70 7.08 4.59 2.73
CA HIS A 70 8.25 4.47 1.84
C HIS A 70 9.57 4.45 2.59
N GLY A 71 9.60 4.94 3.83
CA GLY A 71 10.83 5.03 4.62
C GLY A 71 11.67 6.27 4.30
N MET A 72 11.16 7.16 3.47
CA MET A 72 11.81 8.42 3.10
C MET A 72 10.78 9.32 2.43
N ALA A 73 11.12 10.60 2.27
CA ALA A 73 10.24 11.53 1.57
C ALA A 73 9.99 11.07 0.12
N MET A 74 8.80 11.36 -0.39
CA MET A 74 8.41 10.89 -1.74
C MET A 74 9.34 11.37 -2.84
N GLU A 75 9.81 12.61 -2.77
CA GLU A 75 10.74 13.10 -3.79
C GLU A 75 12.05 12.34 -3.77
N ASP A 76 12.52 11.92 -2.59
CA ASP A 76 13.75 11.13 -2.48
C ASP A 76 13.52 9.71 -3.01
N TRP A 77 12.37 9.13 -2.69
CA TRP A 77 12.03 7.79 -3.16
C TRP A 77 11.94 7.78 -4.69
N LYS A 78 11.26 8.77 -5.26
CA LYS A 78 11.15 8.90 -6.72
C LYS A 78 12.49 9.09 -7.38
N ALA A 79 13.36 9.88 -6.77
CA ALA A 79 14.69 10.17 -7.34
C ALA A 79 15.63 8.96 -7.27
N THR A 80 15.53 8.14 -6.21
CA THR A 80 16.52 7.09 -5.95
C THR A 80 15.99 5.68 -6.17
N ARG A 81 14.67 5.46 -6.19
CA ARG A 81 14.06 4.12 -6.24
C ARG A 81 13.16 3.91 -7.44
N GLN A 82 12.42 4.94 -7.84
CA GLN A 82 11.43 4.79 -8.91
C GLN A 82 12.13 4.75 -10.27
N THR A 83 11.72 3.78 -11.09
CA THR A 83 12.20 3.65 -12.46
C THR A 83 11.07 4.00 -13.44
N PRO A 84 11.42 4.42 -14.68
CA PRO A 84 10.38 4.68 -15.68
C PRO A 84 9.53 3.44 -15.94
N ALA A 85 8.23 3.64 -16.07
CA ALA A 85 7.29 2.55 -16.33
C ALA A 85 7.38 2.12 -17.81
N SER A 86 7.38 0.81 -18.03
CA SER A 86 7.30 0.26 -19.38
C SER A 86 5.84 0.22 -19.84
N ASP A 87 5.65 0.05 -21.14
CA ASP A 87 4.30 -0.09 -21.70
C ASP A 87 3.57 -1.30 -21.10
N GLU A 88 4.28 -2.37 -20.85
CA GLU A 88 3.68 -3.56 -20.25
C GLU A 88 3.26 -3.30 -18.81
N GLN A 89 4.07 -2.61 -18.04
CA GLN A 89 3.71 -2.23 -16.67
C GLN A 89 2.45 -1.38 -16.66
N LEU A 90 2.35 -0.43 -17.58
CA LEU A 90 1.17 0.42 -17.70
C LEU A 90 -0.08 -0.39 -18.04
N ARG A 91 0.04 -1.33 -18.97
CA ARG A 91 -1.09 -2.18 -19.35
C ARG A 91 -1.56 -3.05 -18.19
N ARG A 92 -0.62 -3.63 -17.45
CA ARG A 92 -0.96 -4.46 -16.28
C ARG A 92 -1.65 -3.61 -15.20
N MET A 93 -1.17 -2.41 -14.99
CA MET A 93 -1.77 -1.50 -14.02
C MET A 93 -3.21 -1.16 -14.43
N GLU A 94 -3.42 -0.80 -15.68
CA GLU A 94 -4.76 -0.44 -16.16
C GLU A 94 -5.74 -1.60 -16.01
N ALA A 95 -5.31 -2.81 -16.37
CA ALA A 95 -6.13 -4.01 -16.23
C ALA A 95 -6.45 -4.29 -14.77
N SER A 96 -5.47 -4.11 -13.89
CA SER A 96 -5.64 -4.35 -12.46
C SER A 96 -6.55 -3.32 -11.81
N VAL A 97 -6.40 -2.06 -12.17
CA VAL A 97 -7.27 -0.98 -11.67
C VAL A 97 -8.71 -1.25 -12.06
N ALA A 98 -8.95 -1.76 -13.27
CA ALA A 98 -10.30 -2.12 -13.70
C ALA A 98 -10.92 -3.20 -12.82
N LYS A 99 -10.10 -4.14 -12.31
CA LYS A 99 -10.59 -5.20 -11.41
C LYS A 99 -10.96 -4.66 -10.03
N ASN A 100 -10.42 -3.51 -9.64
CA ASN A 100 -10.78 -2.88 -8.37
C ASN A 100 -12.18 -2.31 -8.37
N ARG A 101 -12.77 -2.12 -9.54
CA ARG A 101 -14.12 -1.63 -9.65
C ARG A 101 -15.07 -2.76 -9.35
N VAL A 102 -15.41 -2.87 -8.09
CA VAL A 102 -16.39 -3.85 -7.69
C VAL A 102 -17.71 -3.15 -7.75
N GLU A 103 -18.55 -3.63 -8.57
CA GLU A 103 -19.87 -3.12 -8.76
C GLU A 103 -20.47 -2.33 -7.66
#